data_c0599ceddda1bbf2c5e3a7b8d69ef037
#
_entry.id   c0599ceddda1bbf2c5e3a7b8d69ef037
#
_cell.length_a   1.000
_cell.length_b   1.000
_cell.length_c   1.000
_cell.angle_alpha   90.00
_cell.angle_beta   90.00
_cell.angle_gamma   90.00
#
_symmetry.space_group_name_H-M   'P 1'
#
loop_
_entity.id
_entity.type
_entity.pdbx_description
1 polymer ?
#
loop_
_entity_poly.entity_id
_entity_poly.type
_entity_poly.pdbx_seq_one_letter_code
_entity_poly.pdbx_strand_id
1 'polypeptide(L)'
;MKTLKTLLPIFLIIMTISCSKKQQADLIVYNALVYTVDENFSTAEAFAVKDGKFVAVGTTDDILAQYSSDSLIDMKGGPVYPGFIDGHSHFYSLGEKIARYADLVGCRSFDEVLERLQKHSEQYPSDWLLGRGWDQNLWDDKSFPDNGKIEELFPGKYVCLTRIDGHAGLVSNSVLSLLGFDKTTKSPADS
;
A
#
# COMPACT_ATOMS: atom_id res chain seq x y z
N MET A 1 -96.49 10.36 -0.66
CA MET A 1 -95.24 10.82 -0.02
C MET A 1 -94.31 9.63 -0.03
N LYS A 2 -93.31 9.67 -0.93
CA LYS A 2 -92.32 8.55 -1.08
C LYS A 2 -91.06 8.93 -0.33
N THR A 3 -90.72 8.24 0.69
CA THR A 3 -89.45 8.37 1.44
C THR A 3 -88.28 7.68 0.66
N LEU A 4 -87.38 8.51 0.19
CA LEU A 4 -86.16 8.12 -0.49
C LEU A 4 -85.15 7.70 0.60
N LYS A 5 -84.88 6.39 0.66
CA LYS A 5 -83.78 5.86 1.50
C LYS A 5 -82.48 6.00 0.76
N THR A 6 -81.65 6.97 1.18
CA THR A 6 -80.28 7.12 0.72
C THR A 6 -79.39 6.05 1.34
N LEU A 7 -78.97 5.10 0.55
CA LEU A 7 -77.90 4.15 0.87
C LEU A 7 -76.56 4.83 0.71
N LEU A 8 -75.86 5.10 1.82
CA LEU A 8 -74.49 5.57 1.85
C LEU A 8 -73.55 4.37 1.67
N PRO A 9 -72.74 4.25 0.60
CA PRO A 9 -71.76 3.16 0.53
C PRO A 9 -70.60 3.50 1.47
N ILE A 10 -70.41 2.66 2.49
CA ILE A 10 -69.21 2.63 3.31
C ILE A 10 -68.05 2.13 2.43
N PHE A 11 -67.23 3.05 1.98
CA PHE A 11 -65.98 2.74 1.24
C PHE A 11 -64.93 2.27 2.29
N LEU A 12 -64.88 0.94 2.54
CA LEU A 12 -63.89 0.32 3.41
C LEU A 12 -62.52 0.38 2.71
N ILE A 13 -61.74 1.40 3.03
CA ILE A 13 -60.32 1.47 2.58
C ILE A 13 -59.57 0.37 3.35
N ILE A 14 -59.38 -0.74 2.71
CA ILE A 14 -58.45 -1.78 3.15
C ILE A 14 -57.04 -1.25 2.91
N MET A 15 -56.41 -0.63 3.93
CA MET A 15 -54.98 -0.41 3.95
C MET A 15 -54.30 -1.81 3.97
N THR A 16 -53.93 -2.27 2.81
CA THR A 16 -53.00 -3.41 2.71
C THR A 16 -51.66 -2.96 3.25
N ILE A 17 -51.38 -3.16 4.51
CA ILE A 17 -50.05 -3.11 5.07
C ILE A 17 -49.28 -4.25 4.37
N SER A 18 -48.66 -3.94 3.24
CA SER A 18 -47.73 -4.84 2.57
C SER A 18 -46.51 -4.99 3.51
N CYS A 19 -46.52 -6.02 4.34
CA CYS A 19 -45.30 -6.43 5.05
C CYS A 19 -44.37 -7.02 4.02
N SER A 20 -43.64 -6.15 3.31
CA SER A 20 -42.62 -6.56 2.34
C SER A 20 -41.54 -7.33 3.11
N LYS A 21 -41.40 -8.60 2.82
CA LYS A 21 -40.30 -9.42 3.37
C LYS A 21 -39.00 -8.81 2.93
N LYS A 22 -38.15 -8.44 3.89
CA LYS A 22 -36.80 -7.88 3.57
C LYS A 22 -36.02 -8.85 2.69
N GLN A 23 -35.26 -8.30 1.76
CA GLN A 23 -34.36 -9.07 0.92
C GLN A 23 -33.14 -9.49 1.74
N GLN A 24 -32.72 -10.75 1.57
CA GLN A 24 -31.54 -11.25 2.27
C GLN A 24 -30.26 -10.77 1.56
N ALA A 25 -29.42 -10.07 2.30
CA ALA A 25 -28.07 -9.67 1.90
C ALA A 25 -27.01 -10.48 2.67
N ASP A 26 -25.81 -10.56 2.13
CA ASP A 26 -24.68 -11.22 2.79
C ASP A 26 -24.02 -10.30 3.81
N LEU A 27 -24.02 -8.99 3.54
CA LEU A 27 -23.46 -7.97 4.41
C LEU A 27 -24.29 -6.68 4.28
N ILE A 28 -24.52 -6.01 5.40
CA ILE A 28 -25.01 -4.63 5.45
C ILE A 28 -24.03 -3.78 6.27
N VAL A 29 -23.57 -2.68 5.69
CA VAL A 29 -22.82 -1.63 6.38
C VAL A 29 -23.76 -0.45 6.54
N TYR A 30 -23.87 0.10 7.74
CA TYR A 30 -24.82 1.19 8.03
C TYR A 30 -24.22 2.21 9.01
N ASN A 31 -24.94 3.32 9.20
CA ASN A 31 -24.48 4.42 10.03
C ASN A 31 -23.04 4.86 9.67
N ALA A 32 -22.78 5.04 8.37
CA ALA A 32 -21.49 5.32 7.79
C ALA A 32 -21.46 6.65 7.05
N LEU A 33 -20.28 7.16 6.75
CA LEU A 33 -20.05 8.17 5.72
C LEU A 33 -19.42 7.46 4.52
N VAL A 34 -20.26 6.98 3.60
CA VAL A 34 -19.82 6.22 2.42
C VAL A 34 -19.51 7.18 1.29
N TYR A 35 -18.24 7.21 0.85
CA TYR A 35 -17.83 7.94 -0.35
C TYR A 35 -18.04 7.04 -1.57
N THR A 36 -19.02 7.37 -2.41
CA THR A 36 -19.38 6.52 -3.56
C THR A 36 -18.38 6.65 -4.71
N VAL A 37 -17.65 7.76 -4.77
CA VAL A 37 -16.68 8.10 -5.83
C VAL A 37 -17.33 7.98 -7.22
N ASP A 38 -18.61 8.32 -7.31
CA ASP A 38 -19.32 8.50 -8.56
C ASP A 38 -18.94 9.84 -9.24
N GLU A 39 -19.50 10.14 -10.40
CA GLU A 39 -19.20 11.36 -11.16
C GLU A 39 -19.48 12.65 -10.36
N ASN A 40 -20.36 12.60 -9.36
CA ASN A 40 -20.74 13.73 -8.52
C ASN A 40 -20.03 13.74 -7.16
N PHE A 41 -19.16 12.76 -6.86
CA PHE A 41 -18.57 12.55 -5.54
C PHE A 41 -19.62 12.53 -4.43
N SER A 42 -20.76 11.89 -4.68
CA SER A 42 -21.83 11.80 -3.71
C SER A 42 -21.47 10.92 -2.52
N THR A 43 -22.22 11.12 -1.43
CA THR A 43 -22.08 10.31 -0.21
C THR A 43 -23.37 9.57 0.08
N ALA A 44 -23.25 8.43 0.78
CA ALA A 44 -24.37 7.67 1.31
C ALA A 44 -24.11 7.32 2.78
N GLU A 45 -25.09 6.71 3.46
CA GLU A 45 -24.97 6.33 4.87
C GLU A 45 -24.85 4.81 5.05
N ALA A 46 -25.28 4.05 4.05
CA ALA A 46 -25.34 2.60 4.13
C ALA A 46 -25.30 1.93 2.76
N PHE A 47 -24.97 0.64 2.76
CA PHE A 47 -25.10 -0.23 1.58
C PHE A 47 -25.33 -1.68 1.98
N ALA A 48 -25.91 -2.44 1.04
CA ALA A 48 -26.08 -3.88 1.14
C ALA A 48 -25.29 -4.60 0.04
N VAL A 49 -24.66 -5.72 0.41
CA VAL A 49 -23.87 -6.57 -0.50
C VAL A 49 -24.52 -7.94 -0.57
N LYS A 50 -24.63 -8.48 -1.78
CA LYS A 50 -25.06 -9.84 -2.06
C LYS A 50 -24.23 -10.44 -3.19
N ASP A 51 -23.78 -11.69 -3.01
CA ASP A 51 -22.97 -12.41 -3.99
C ASP A 51 -21.76 -11.57 -4.48
N GLY A 52 -21.10 -10.86 -3.55
CA GLY A 52 -19.95 -10.02 -3.81
C GLY A 52 -20.23 -8.72 -4.58
N LYS A 53 -21.51 -8.30 -4.70
CA LYS A 53 -21.92 -7.10 -5.41
C LYS A 53 -22.74 -6.17 -4.52
N PHE A 54 -22.60 -4.87 -4.71
CA PHE A 54 -23.52 -3.90 -4.13
C PHE A 54 -24.92 -4.08 -4.76
N VAL A 55 -25.92 -4.37 -3.93
CA VAL A 55 -27.33 -4.50 -4.36
C VAL A 55 -28.14 -3.26 -4.01
N ALA A 56 -27.69 -2.47 -3.05
CA ALA A 56 -28.27 -1.17 -2.72
C ALA A 56 -27.23 -0.28 -2.04
N VAL A 57 -27.34 1.03 -2.28
CA VAL A 57 -26.59 2.10 -1.61
C VAL A 57 -27.57 3.24 -1.32
N GLY A 58 -27.57 3.81 -0.11
CA GLY A 58 -28.51 4.87 0.26
C GLY A 58 -28.41 5.28 1.71
N THR A 59 -29.55 5.73 2.28
CA THR A 59 -29.62 6.09 3.69
C THR A 59 -29.65 4.82 4.57
N THR A 60 -29.26 4.96 5.82
CA THR A 60 -29.32 3.86 6.80
C THR A 60 -30.74 3.31 6.92
N ASP A 61 -31.74 4.19 7.02
CA ASP A 61 -33.13 3.80 7.19
C ASP A 61 -33.67 3.04 5.97
N ASP A 62 -33.39 3.49 4.76
CA ASP A 62 -33.82 2.82 3.52
C ASP A 62 -33.22 1.43 3.38
N ILE A 63 -31.92 1.30 3.64
CA ILE A 63 -31.23 0.01 3.53
C ILE A 63 -31.76 -0.97 4.58
N LEU A 64 -31.85 -0.56 5.83
CA LEU A 64 -32.37 -1.41 6.91
C LEU A 64 -33.86 -1.74 6.77
N ALA A 65 -34.64 -0.88 6.09
CA ALA A 65 -36.04 -1.19 5.80
C ALA A 65 -36.19 -2.27 4.73
N GLN A 66 -35.32 -2.29 3.71
CA GLN A 66 -35.45 -3.16 2.54
C GLN A 66 -34.66 -4.46 2.64
N TYR A 67 -33.54 -4.44 3.38
CA TYR A 67 -32.61 -5.57 3.48
C TYR A 67 -32.46 -6.09 4.91
N SER A 68 -32.11 -7.37 5.02
CA SER A 68 -31.69 -8.03 6.26
C SER A 68 -30.41 -8.85 6.00
N SER A 69 -29.56 -8.97 7.01
CA SER A 69 -28.34 -9.77 6.95
C SER A 69 -27.97 -10.28 8.34
N ASP A 70 -27.33 -11.43 8.42
CA ASP A 70 -26.71 -11.92 9.64
C ASP A 70 -25.38 -11.20 9.93
N SER A 71 -24.81 -10.51 8.93
CA SER A 71 -23.60 -9.69 9.05
C SER A 71 -23.95 -8.21 8.94
N LEU A 72 -23.99 -7.53 10.08
CA LEU A 72 -24.29 -6.10 10.21
C LEU A 72 -23.08 -5.38 10.77
N ILE A 73 -22.59 -4.33 10.08
CA ILE A 73 -21.47 -3.50 10.54
C ILE A 73 -21.96 -2.08 10.78
N ASP A 74 -21.99 -1.67 12.04
CA ASP A 74 -22.25 -0.29 12.44
C ASP A 74 -20.95 0.51 12.40
N MET A 75 -20.85 1.45 11.48
CA MET A 75 -19.66 2.32 11.32
C MET A 75 -19.63 3.49 12.30
N LYS A 76 -20.71 3.75 13.05
CA LYS A 76 -20.79 4.85 14.04
C LYS A 76 -20.40 6.21 13.46
N GLY A 77 -20.81 6.50 12.23
CA GLY A 77 -20.45 7.70 11.49
C GLY A 77 -19.05 7.67 10.83
N GLY A 78 -18.32 6.55 10.94
CA GLY A 78 -17.01 6.41 10.34
C GLY A 78 -17.01 6.38 8.82
N PRO A 79 -15.92 6.81 8.16
CA PRO A 79 -15.83 6.85 6.71
C PRO A 79 -15.62 5.46 6.10
N VAL A 80 -16.24 5.25 4.93
CA VAL A 80 -16.03 4.07 4.08
C VAL A 80 -15.66 4.53 2.69
N TYR A 81 -14.58 3.98 2.16
CA TYR A 81 -14.05 4.29 0.84
C TYR A 81 -14.03 3.04 -0.04
N PRO A 82 -14.12 3.18 -1.38
CA PRO A 82 -13.71 2.11 -2.29
C PRO A 82 -12.25 1.72 -2.04
N GLY A 83 -11.88 0.50 -2.42
CA GLY A 83 -10.49 0.06 -2.34
C GLY A 83 -9.56 1.01 -3.09
N PHE A 84 -8.50 1.45 -2.41
CA PHE A 84 -7.53 2.37 -3.01
C PHE A 84 -6.69 1.66 -4.07
N ILE A 85 -6.44 2.38 -5.18
CA ILE A 85 -5.53 1.97 -6.24
C ILE A 85 -4.36 2.94 -6.23
N ASP A 86 -3.16 2.44 -5.90
CA ASP A 86 -1.95 3.25 -5.95
C ASP A 86 -1.47 3.35 -7.40
N GLY A 87 -1.63 4.53 -7.99
CA GLY A 87 -1.21 4.83 -9.37
C GLY A 87 0.30 5.08 -9.51
N HIS A 88 1.05 5.21 -8.41
CA HIS A 88 2.50 5.39 -8.40
C HIS A 88 3.13 4.57 -7.28
N SER A 89 3.41 3.31 -7.55
CA SER A 89 3.91 2.36 -6.55
C SER A 89 5.34 1.94 -6.83
N HIS A 90 6.16 1.89 -5.77
CA HIS A 90 7.51 1.34 -5.78
C HIS A 90 7.56 -0.10 -5.23
N PHE A 91 6.44 -0.81 -5.22
CA PHE A 91 6.32 -2.15 -4.63
C PHE A 91 7.31 -3.16 -5.23
N TYR A 92 7.43 -3.17 -6.57
CA TYR A 92 8.39 -4.04 -7.26
C TYR A 92 9.83 -3.73 -6.85
N SER A 93 10.22 -2.44 -6.86
CA SER A 93 11.56 -2.01 -6.47
C SER A 93 11.87 -2.30 -4.99
N LEU A 94 10.85 -2.23 -4.12
CA LEU A 94 10.99 -2.62 -2.72
C LEU A 94 11.26 -4.11 -2.59
N GLY A 95 10.48 -4.95 -3.30
CA GLY A 95 10.70 -6.40 -3.32
C GLY A 95 12.09 -6.78 -3.84
N GLU A 96 12.55 -6.14 -4.91
CA GLU A 96 13.89 -6.33 -5.44
C GLU A 96 14.97 -5.94 -4.42
N LYS A 97 14.82 -4.79 -3.76
CA LYS A 97 15.77 -4.35 -2.71
C LYS A 97 15.85 -5.35 -1.57
N ILE A 98 14.71 -5.80 -1.04
CA ILE A 98 14.67 -6.76 0.08
C ILE A 98 15.33 -8.09 -0.32
N ALA A 99 15.14 -8.53 -1.57
CA ALA A 99 15.65 -9.81 -2.03
C ALA A 99 17.15 -9.80 -2.42
N ARG A 100 17.69 -8.65 -2.82
CA ARG A 100 19.01 -8.58 -3.46
C ARG A 100 20.01 -7.68 -2.75
N TYR A 101 19.58 -6.72 -1.92
CA TYR A 101 20.45 -5.73 -1.33
C TYR A 101 20.58 -5.91 0.18
N ALA A 102 21.81 -5.81 0.68
CA ALA A 102 22.02 -5.57 2.10
C ALA A 102 21.44 -4.22 2.49
N ASP A 103 20.61 -4.18 3.54
CA ASP A 103 20.10 -2.93 4.10
C ASP A 103 21.17 -2.29 4.99
N LEU A 104 21.71 -1.16 4.52
CA LEU A 104 22.76 -0.41 5.17
C LEU A 104 22.26 0.87 5.87
N VAL A 105 20.93 1.05 5.93
CA VAL A 105 20.32 2.23 6.55
C VAL A 105 20.61 2.24 8.05
N GLY A 106 21.05 3.39 8.55
CA GLY A 106 21.30 3.62 9.96
C GLY A 106 22.61 3.03 10.51
N CYS A 107 23.50 2.47 9.66
CA CYS A 107 24.86 2.07 10.10
C CYS A 107 25.60 3.27 10.68
N ARG A 108 26.25 3.06 11.82
CA ARG A 108 26.97 4.10 12.56
C ARG A 108 28.47 4.15 12.30
N SER A 109 28.96 3.19 11.48
CA SER A 109 30.36 3.15 11.05
C SER A 109 30.48 2.39 9.74
N PHE A 110 31.60 2.54 9.05
CA PHE A 110 31.90 1.73 7.86
C PHE A 110 32.08 0.25 8.22
N ASP A 111 32.61 -0.06 9.39
CA ASP A 111 32.75 -1.45 9.86
C ASP A 111 31.38 -2.11 10.05
N GLU A 112 30.36 -1.38 10.54
CA GLU A 112 28.98 -1.89 10.61
C GLU A 112 28.39 -2.12 9.22
N VAL A 113 28.69 -1.28 8.25
CA VAL A 113 28.30 -1.49 6.84
C VAL A 113 28.87 -2.82 6.31
N LEU A 114 30.15 -3.08 6.56
CA LEU A 114 30.83 -4.29 6.13
C LEU A 114 30.29 -5.55 6.84
N GLU A 115 30.00 -5.45 8.15
CA GLU A 115 29.37 -6.53 8.91
C GLU A 115 27.99 -6.91 8.36
N ARG A 116 27.14 -5.91 8.07
CA ARG A 116 25.82 -6.17 7.48
C ARG A 116 25.93 -6.78 6.08
N LEU A 117 26.88 -6.30 5.28
CA LEU A 117 27.14 -6.87 3.95
C LEU A 117 27.60 -8.33 4.04
N GLN A 118 28.47 -8.64 5.01
CA GLN A 118 28.95 -10.01 5.22
C GLN A 118 27.79 -10.94 5.63
N LYS A 119 26.97 -10.56 6.60
CA LYS A 119 25.78 -11.34 6.99
C LYS A 119 24.83 -11.57 5.81
N HIS A 120 24.64 -10.55 5.00
CA HIS A 120 23.82 -10.68 3.80
C HIS A 120 24.43 -11.66 2.80
N SER A 121 25.74 -11.62 2.58
CA SER A 121 26.44 -12.51 1.65
C SER A 121 26.42 -13.98 2.10
N GLU A 122 26.40 -14.24 3.41
CA GLU A 122 26.25 -15.59 3.98
C GLU A 122 24.83 -16.13 3.78
N GLN A 123 23.82 -15.26 3.91
CA GLN A 123 22.41 -15.63 3.72
C GLN A 123 22.04 -15.78 2.23
N TYR A 124 22.63 -14.94 1.38
CA TYR A 124 22.36 -14.91 -0.06
C TYR A 124 23.66 -14.98 -0.85
N PRO A 125 24.27 -16.15 -0.98
CA PRO A 125 25.55 -16.32 -1.68
C PRO A 125 25.46 -15.88 -3.13
N SER A 126 26.36 -14.97 -3.54
CA SER A 126 26.43 -14.42 -4.90
C SER A 126 27.84 -13.93 -5.19
N ASP A 127 28.18 -13.81 -6.47
CA ASP A 127 29.40 -13.11 -6.89
C ASP A 127 29.21 -11.59 -6.86
N TRP A 128 27.96 -11.11 -6.93
CA TRP A 128 27.59 -9.72 -6.78
C TRP A 128 27.04 -9.48 -5.38
N LEU A 129 27.67 -8.59 -4.64
CA LEU A 129 27.22 -8.13 -3.32
C LEU A 129 26.73 -6.70 -3.45
N LEU A 130 25.43 -6.53 -3.30
CA LEU A 130 24.77 -5.25 -3.42
C LEU A 130 24.35 -4.74 -2.04
N GLY A 131 24.55 -3.45 -1.78
CA GLY A 131 24.10 -2.82 -0.56
C GLY A 131 23.58 -1.40 -0.83
N ARG A 132 22.66 -0.93 -0.01
CA ARG A 132 22.12 0.42 -0.14
C ARG A 132 21.79 1.03 1.21
N GLY A 133 22.04 2.33 1.33
CA GLY A 133 21.56 3.10 2.46
C GLY A 133 22.63 3.56 3.45
N TRP A 134 23.93 3.34 3.16
CA TRP A 134 24.97 3.88 4.00
C TRP A 134 24.99 5.41 3.93
N ASP A 135 25.33 6.04 5.06
CA ASP A 135 25.43 7.50 5.20
C ASP A 135 26.56 7.85 6.17
N GLN A 136 27.69 8.32 5.62
CA GLN A 136 28.83 8.70 6.46
C GLN A 136 28.54 9.89 7.39
N ASN A 137 27.49 10.67 7.15
CA ASN A 137 27.10 11.74 8.07
C ASN A 137 26.66 11.23 9.43
N LEU A 138 26.31 9.93 9.55
CA LEU A 138 25.95 9.27 10.80
C LEU A 138 27.17 8.71 11.54
N TRP A 139 28.38 8.76 10.95
CA TRP A 139 29.60 8.21 11.49
C TRP A 139 30.40 9.26 12.27
N ASP A 140 31.26 8.82 13.18
CA ASP A 140 32.17 9.70 13.91
C ASP A 140 33.16 10.39 12.95
N ASP A 141 33.78 9.59 12.06
CA ASP A 141 34.51 10.10 10.89
C ASP A 141 33.55 10.25 9.71
N LYS A 142 33.22 11.46 9.37
CA LYS A 142 32.30 11.81 8.26
C LYS A 142 32.93 11.77 6.90
N SER A 143 34.14 11.23 6.77
CA SER A 143 34.83 11.09 5.48
C SER A 143 34.16 10.01 4.62
N PHE A 144 34.31 10.14 3.30
CA PHE A 144 33.91 9.05 2.40
C PHE A 144 34.86 7.88 2.58
N PRO A 145 34.33 6.64 2.67
CA PRO A 145 35.15 5.46 2.78
C PRO A 145 35.85 5.15 1.43
N ASP A 146 37.02 4.55 1.51
CA ASP A 146 37.65 3.89 0.37
C ASP A 146 37.28 2.41 0.29
N ASN A 147 37.70 1.73 -0.78
CA ASN A 147 37.38 0.33 -0.99
C ASN A 147 38.42 -0.67 -0.42
N GLY A 148 39.43 -0.21 0.32
CA GLY A 148 40.51 -1.08 0.84
C GLY A 148 39.98 -2.25 1.68
N LYS A 149 39.13 -1.94 2.66
CA LYS A 149 38.51 -2.99 3.50
C LYS A 149 37.55 -3.91 2.73
N ILE A 150 36.94 -3.43 1.65
CA ILE A 150 36.13 -4.28 0.76
C ILE A 150 37.00 -5.34 0.08
N GLU A 151 38.16 -4.94 -0.41
CA GLU A 151 39.10 -5.88 -1.07
C GLU A 151 39.63 -6.94 -0.12
N GLU A 152 39.82 -6.58 1.16
CA GLU A 152 40.28 -7.50 2.19
C GLU A 152 39.21 -8.53 2.55
N LEU A 153 37.97 -8.10 2.72
CA LEU A 153 36.87 -8.95 3.21
C LEU A 153 36.17 -9.74 2.11
N PHE A 154 36.12 -9.20 0.89
CA PHE A 154 35.38 -9.79 -0.22
C PHE A 154 36.28 -9.93 -1.47
N PRO A 155 37.42 -10.62 -1.39
CA PRO A 155 38.36 -10.70 -2.49
C PRO A 155 37.72 -11.32 -3.75
N GLY A 156 37.84 -10.61 -4.87
CA GLY A 156 37.29 -11.05 -6.16
C GLY A 156 35.78 -10.93 -6.34
N LYS A 157 35.04 -10.49 -5.33
CA LYS A 157 33.62 -10.23 -5.47
C LYS A 157 33.34 -8.90 -6.15
N TYR A 158 32.20 -8.80 -6.83
CA TYR A 158 31.69 -7.56 -7.39
C TYR A 158 30.82 -6.86 -6.34
N VAL A 159 31.39 -5.90 -5.62
CA VAL A 159 30.69 -5.18 -4.56
C VAL A 159 30.23 -3.82 -5.05
N CYS A 160 28.96 -3.47 -4.84
CA CYS A 160 28.38 -2.16 -5.14
C CYS A 160 27.54 -1.69 -3.95
N LEU A 161 27.99 -0.63 -3.26
CA LEU A 161 27.33 -0.05 -2.11
C LEU A 161 26.83 1.37 -2.45
N THR A 162 25.54 1.55 -2.58
CA THR A 162 24.93 2.84 -2.91
C THR A 162 24.61 3.63 -1.63
N ARG A 163 25.02 4.90 -1.59
CA ARG A 163 24.68 5.84 -0.51
C ARG A 163 23.18 6.06 -0.42
N ILE A 164 22.72 6.49 0.75
CA ILE A 164 21.29 6.68 1.05
C ILE A 164 20.57 7.58 0.02
N ASP A 165 21.20 8.64 -0.41
CA ASP A 165 20.68 9.61 -1.39
C ASP A 165 20.79 9.17 -2.85
N GLY A 166 21.52 8.08 -3.12
CA GLY A 166 21.73 7.56 -4.48
C GLY A 166 22.78 8.32 -5.32
N HIS A 167 23.44 9.35 -4.77
CA HIS A 167 24.38 10.18 -5.50
C HIS A 167 25.86 9.75 -5.35
N ALA A 168 26.14 8.75 -4.56
CA ALA A 168 27.47 8.16 -4.43
C ALA A 168 27.40 6.64 -4.37
N GLY A 169 28.39 6.00 -4.97
CA GLY A 169 28.58 4.55 -4.93
C GLY A 169 30.00 4.21 -4.53
N LEU A 170 30.17 3.26 -3.62
CA LEU A 170 31.46 2.64 -3.32
C LEU A 170 31.48 1.26 -3.97
N VAL A 171 32.51 0.97 -4.73
CA VAL A 171 32.62 -0.26 -5.51
C VAL A 171 33.96 -0.95 -5.32
N SER A 172 34.00 -2.29 -5.48
CA SER A 172 35.24 -3.07 -5.46
C SER A 172 36.09 -2.84 -6.72
N ASN A 173 37.37 -3.15 -6.63
CA ASN A 173 38.29 -3.12 -7.77
C ASN A 173 37.84 -4.06 -8.90
N SER A 174 37.19 -5.17 -8.58
CA SER A 174 36.60 -6.08 -9.57
C SER A 174 35.56 -5.35 -10.43
N VAL A 175 34.72 -4.48 -9.84
CA VAL A 175 33.72 -3.67 -10.57
C VAL A 175 34.42 -2.59 -11.40
N LEU A 176 35.42 -1.88 -10.83
CA LEU A 176 36.18 -0.86 -11.57
C LEU A 176 36.84 -1.47 -12.80
N SER A 177 37.48 -2.63 -12.64
CA SER A 177 38.13 -3.35 -13.75
C SER A 177 37.13 -3.81 -14.82
N LEU A 178 35.96 -4.31 -14.40
CA LEU A 178 34.89 -4.72 -15.31
C LEU A 178 34.39 -3.57 -16.17
N LEU A 179 34.32 -2.38 -15.59
CA LEU A 179 33.88 -1.15 -16.27
C LEU A 179 34.98 -0.41 -17.03
N GLY A 180 36.23 -0.88 -16.94
CA GLY A 180 37.36 -0.24 -17.56
C GLY A 180 37.81 1.07 -16.89
N PHE A 181 37.46 1.26 -15.62
CA PHE A 181 37.91 2.41 -14.83
C PHE A 181 39.29 2.12 -14.21
N ASP A 182 40.17 3.07 -14.33
CA ASP A 182 41.50 3.08 -13.72
C ASP A 182 41.91 4.49 -13.25
N LYS A 183 43.15 4.64 -12.77
CA LYS A 183 43.68 5.90 -12.27
C LYS A 183 43.82 6.99 -13.37
N THR A 184 43.71 6.61 -14.64
CA THR A 184 43.78 7.55 -15.78
C THR A 184 42.42 7.98 -16.27
N THR A 185 41.35 7.33 -15.76
CA THR A 185 39.99 7.65 -16.13
C THR A 185 39.62 9.07 -15.67
N LYS A 186 39.29 9.94 -16.62
CA LYS A 186 38.90 11.33 -16.32
C LYS A 186 37.53 11.39 -15.67
N SER A 187 37.37 12.27 -14.69
CA SER A 187 36.07 12.62 -14.15
C SER A 187 35.18 13.25 -15.22
N PRO A 188 33.88 12.94 -15.29
CA PRO A 188 32.95 13.65 -16.18
C PRO A 188 32.90 15.16 -15.94
N ALA A 189 33.27 15.61 -14.74
CA ALA A 189 33.38 17.05 -14.42
C ALA A 189 34.58 17.73 -15.06
N ASP A 190 35.57 16.96 -15.56
CA ASP A 190 36.82 17.47 -16.17
C ASP A 190 36.77 17.41 -17.71
N SER A 191 35.61 17.13 -18.30
CA SER A 191 35.42 16.99 -19.77
C SER A 191 34.67 18.17 -20.39
#